data_4a7a698ffe30ac2148b815610005f40d
#
_entry.id   4a7a698ffe30ac2148b815610005f40d
#
_cell.length_a   1.000
_cell.length_b   1.000
_cell.length_c   1.000
_cell.angle_alpha   90.00
_cell.angle_beta   90.00
_cell.angle_gamma   90.00
#
_symmetry.space_group_name_H-M   'P 1'
#
loop_
_entity.id
_entity.type
_entity.pdbx_description
1 polymer ?
#
loop_
_entity_poly.entity_id
_entity_poly.type
_entity_poly.pdbx_seq_one_letter_code
_entity_poly.pdbx_strand_id
1 'polypeptide(L)'
;MKKNIIRIVIAVLIIGTAAFFILFSKYSEEDEQKYKNSYMSKKELEEDYAFVWDFIENGYPFKNICIRAGADLEKIKKDYLKKLPDIKDELECYLFYMSLLSKIQNNKHIGHLDVYDVYSLNSDTYKVQNTNVYDNDVKVNSFYYLLLMRMNSAIEQNRSEEILKKYDLNLNPPIDLETEDGLESYFETKIIKDKKIAYLDIKSFYTYTNEIKEAYKKRLNSILTSFQDYENLIIDLRENRGGVRRLWQDCIVSPLIKKEQEFCWEVAYNSNNKFTKTFIKDFHSIKLESNRNFHSFSFSSKNKPDKENFDSICGYTKIIKPLQPSINFSGKIWLLIGAVTESAADEFASFSKQTKFANVIGENTSGNGLNSSRFYLKLPNSSLLMQSDILYGLNSDGSCNSEFGTAPDIYNLPGKDALETCLETIKKLGEKTNF
;
A
#
# COMPACT_ATOMS: atom_id res chain seq x y z
N MET A 1 38.51 -27.89 -13.23
CA MET A 1 37.42 -27.80 -12.27
C MET A 1 36.43 -26.65 -12.57
N LYS A 2 36.82 -25.37 -12.64
CA LYS A 2 35.90 -24.23 -12.90
C LYS A 2 35.03 -24.36 -14.18
N LYS A 3 35.59 -24.86 -15.31
CA LYS A 3 34.80 -25.05 -16.56
C LYS A 3 33.67 -26.09 -16.44
N ASN A 4 33.84 -27.12 -15.61
CA ASN A 4 32.85 -28.18 -15.43
C ASN A 4 31.73 -27.72 -14.48
N ILE A 5 32.04 -26.86 -13.48
CA ILE A 5 31.07 -26.28 -12.59
C ILE A 5 30.14 -25.32 -13.35
N ILE A 6 30.68 -24.46 -14.20
CA ILE A 6 29.90 -23.56 -15.06
C ILE A 6 28.97 -24.35 -16.01
N ARG A 7 29.43 -25.43 -16.60
CA ARG A 7 28.60 -26.29 -17.46
C ARG A 7 27.46 -26.97 -16.68
N ILE A 8 27.69 -27.37 -15.44
CA ILE A 8 26.68 -27.98 -14.57
C ILE A 8 25.64 -26.91 -14.15
N VAL A 9 26.06 -25.71 -13.80
CA VAL A 9 25.16 -24.62 -13.45
C VAL A 9 24.30 -24.21 -14.64
N ILE A 10 24.88 -24.08 -15.84
CA ILE A 10 24.09 -23.77 -17.06
C ILE A 10 23.13 -24.92 -17.41
N ALA A 11 23.52 -26.19 -17.25
CA ALA A 11 22.64 -27.33 -17.49
C ALA A 11 21.48 -27.39 -16.48
N VAL A 12 21.71 -27.06 -15.21
CA VAL A 12 20.66 -27.00 -14.18
C VAL A 12 19.71 -25.84 -14.45
N LEU A 13 20.20 -24.67 -14.88
CA LEU A 13 19.37 -23.55 -15.30
C LEU A 13 18.51 -23.87 -16.52
N ILE A 14 19.09 -24.51 -17.54
CA ILE A 14 18.35 -24.91 -18.76
C ILE A 14 17.30 -25.99 -18.44
N ILE A 15 17.60 -26.95 -17.56
CA ILE A 15 16.66 -27.99 -17.14
C ILE A 15 15.57 -27.37 -16.26
N GLY A 16 15.90 -26.42 -15.37
CA GLY A 16 14.95 -25.69 -14.56
C GLY A 16 13.99 -24.85 -15.40
N THR A 17 14.47 -24.12 -16.39
CA THR A 17 13.63 -23.36 -17.33
C THR A 17 12.81 -24.26 -18.25
N ALA A 18 13.36 -25.37 -18.75
CA ALA A 18 12.62 -26.32 -19.58
C ALA A 18 11.54 -27.08 -18.77
N ALA A 19 11.83 -27.48 -17.52
CA ALA A 19 10.85 -28.09 -16.63
C ALA A 19 9.76 -27.09 -16.21
N PHE A 20 10.11 -25.84 -16.00
CA PHE A 20 9.20 -24.75 -15.77
C PHE A 20 8.30 -24.52 -16.99
N PHE A 21 8.85 -24.43 -18.19
CA PHE A 21 8.08 -24.29 -19.43
C PHE A 21 7.17 -25.52 -19.72
N ILE A 22 7.62 -26.75 -19.44
CA ILE A 22 6.81 -27.97 -19.63
C ILE A 22 5.68 -28.07 -18.59
N LEU A 23 5.93 -27.73 -17.35
CA LEU A 23 4.89 -27.63 -16.33
C LEU A 23 3.89 -26.51 -16.66
N PHE A 24 4.37 -25.40 -17.20
CA PHE A 24 3.55 -24.26 -17.60
C PHE A 24 2.71 -24.56 -18.86
N SER A 25 3.29 -25.22 -19.88
CA SER A 25 2.52 -25.57 -21.08
C SER A 25 1.45 -26.61 -20.81
N LYS A 26 1.71 -27.59 -19.93
CA LYS A 26 0.69 -28.54 -19.49
C LYS A 26 -0.44 -27.88 -18.70
N TYR A 27 -0.13 -26.87 -17.89
CA TYR A 27 -1.12 -26.11 -17.12
C TYR A 27 -2.00 -25.24 -18.03
N SER A 28 -1.45 -24.70 -19.13
CA SER A 28 -2.20 -23.77 -20.00
C SER A 28 -3.22 -24.47 -20.91
N GLU A 29 -2.95 -25.65 -21.44
CA GLU A 29 -3.83 -26.31 -22.42
C GLU A 29 -4.99 -27.10 -21.77
N GLU A 30 -4.75 -27.80 -20.68
CA GLU A 30 -5.81 -28.54 -19.97
C GLU A 30 -6.75 -27.61 -19.19
N ASP A 31 -6.22 -26.54 -18.62
CA ASP A 31 -7.02 -25.55 -17.90
C ASP A 31 -7.84 -24.68 -18.87
N GLU A 32 -7.29 -24.24 -20.01
CA GLU A 32 -8.09 -23.52 -21.03
C GLU A 32 -9.30 -24.32 -21.54
N GLN A 33 -9.15 -25.63 -21.72
CA GLN A 33 -10.25 -26.50 -22.18
C GLN A 33 -11.31 -26.71 -21.09
N LYS A 34 -10.92 -26.75 -19.83
CA LYS A 34 -11.80 -26.91 -18.68
C LYS A 34 -12.60 -25.64 -18.37
N TYR A 35 -12.01 -24.47 -18.62
CA TYR A 35 -12.63 -23.16 -18.37
C TYR A 35 -13.56 -22.68 -19.52
N LYS A 36 -13.47 -23.27 -20.70
CA LYS A 36 -14.33 -22.90 -21.84
C LYS A 36 -15.81 -23.25 -21.67
N ASN A 37 -16.21 -24.03 -20.67
CA ASN A 37 -17.55 -24.61 -20.63
C ASN A 37 -18.46 -24.24 -19.46
N SER A 38 -17.99 -23.53 -18.41
CA SER A 38 -18.91 -22.90 -17.43
C SER A 38 -18.10 -22.13 -16.37
N TYR A 39 -17.91 -20.86 -16.60
CA TYR A 39 -17.64 -19.95 -15.50
C TYR A 39 -18.87 -19.96 -14.56
N MET A 40 -19.04 -19.09 -13.67
CA MET A 40 -20.10 -19.09 -12.66
C MET A 40 -21.50 -18.94 -13.27
N SER A 41 -22.51 -19.54 -12.63
CA SER A 41 -23.90 -19.30 -12.95
C SER A 41 -24.30 -17.85 -12.61
N LYS A 42 -25.37 -17.36 -13.24
CA LYS A 42 -25.92 -16.02 -12.92
C LYS A 42 -26.20 -15.85 -11.43
N LYS A 43 -26.73 -16.89 -10.76
CA LYS A 43 -27.04 -16.88 -9.34
C LYS A 43 -25.79 -16.70 -8.49
N GLU A 44 -24.71 -17.42 -8.79
CA GLU A 44 -23.41 -17.30 -8.09
C GLU A 44 -22.80 -15.93 -8.25
N LEU A 45 -22.86 -15.34 -9.45
CA LEU A 45 -22.40 -13.96 -9.69
C LEU A 45 -23.23 -12.93 -8.89
N GLU A 46 -24.56 -13.10 -8.84
CA GLU A 46 -25.45 -12.23 -8.07
C GLU A 46 -25.20 -12.36 -6.54
N GLU A 47 -24.92 -13.56 -6.04
CA GLU A 47 -24.58 -13.79 -4.63
C GLU A 47 -23.25 -13.13 -4.25
N ASP A 48 -22.21 -13.26 -5.06
CA ASP A 48 -20.92 -12.58 -4.85
C ASP A 48 -21.11 -11.05 -4.87
N TYR A 49 -21.87 -10.55 -5.81
CA TYR A 49 -22.17 -9.13 -5.94
C TYR A 49 -22.95 -8.58 -4.72
N ALA A 50 -23.93 -9.33 -4.26
CA ALA A 50 -24.70 -8.97 -3.07
C ALA A 50 -23.82 -8.97 -1.81
N PHE A 51 -22.87 -9.90 -1.70
CA PHE A 51 -21.91 -9.96 -0.60
C PHE A 51 -21.00 -8.73 -0.57
N VAL A 52 -20.48 -8.31 -1.72
CA VAL A 52 -19.66 -7.10 -1.85
C VAL A 52 -20.46 -5.87 -1.40
N TRP A 53 -21.70 -5.73 -1.87
CA TRP A 53 -22.54 -4.60 -1.49
C TRP A 53 -22.96 -4.61 -0.03
N ASP A 54 -23.18 -5.79 0.56
CA ASP A 54 -23.39 -5.90 2.00
C ASP A 54 -22.18 -5.37 2.80
N PHE A 55 -20.97 -5.67 2.34
CA PHE A 55 -19.77 -5.09 2.95
C PHE A 55 -19.70 -3.57 2.75
N ILE A 56 -19.90 -3.07 1.54
CA ILE A 56 -19.85 -1.62 1.25
C ILE A 56 -20.89 -0.85 2.07
N GLU A 57 -22.11 -1.36 2.15
CA GLU A 57 -23.22 -0.68 2.85
C GLU A 57 -23.11 -0.76 4.37
N ASN A 58 -22.68 -1.90 4.89
CA ASN A 58 -22.76 -2.22 6.32
C ASN A 58 -21.40 -2.41 7.00
N GLY A 59 -20.32 -2.67 6.27
CA GLY A 59 -19.00 -2.98 6.82
C GLY A 59 -17.91 -1.95 6.56
N TYR A 60 -17.98 -1.28 5.43
CA TYR A 60 -16.93 -0.37 4.96
C TYR A 60 -17.01 1.00 5.65
N PRO A 61 -16.05 1.35 6.53
CA PRO A 61 -16.17 2.55 7.36
C PRO A 61 -15.99 3.86 6.57
N PHE A 62 -15.47 3.79 5.34
CA PHE A 62 -15.17 4.95 4.52
C PHE A 62 -16.24 5.26 3.47
N LYS A 63 -17.39 4.59 3.51
CA LYS A 63 -18.49 4.77 2.56
C LYS A 63 -18.89 6.25 2.38
N ASN A 64 -19.06 6.98 3.47
CA ASN A 64 -19.45 8.38 3.42
C ASN A 64 -18.34 9.27 2.81
N ILE A 65 -17.08 8.90 2.98
CA ILE A 65 -15.96 9.58 2.31
C ILE A 65 -16.04 9.40 0.80
N CYS A 66 -16.36 8.19 0.32
CA CYS A 66 -16.57 7.94 -1.10
C CYS A 66 -17.71 8.81 -1.67
N ILE A 67 -18.82 8.94 -0.94
CA ILE A 67 -19.95 9.81 -1.32
C ILE A 67 -19.49 11.28 -1.37
N ARG A 68 -18.78 11.77 -0.35
CA ARG A 68 -18.23 13.15 -0.35
C ARG A 68 -17.20 13.37 -1.47
N ALA A 69 -16.49 12.33 -1.85
CA ALA A 69 -15.58 12.35 -3.00
C ALA A 69 -16.31 12.37 -4.35
N GLY A 70 -17.64 12.24 -4.37
CA GLY A 70 -18.47 12.33 -5.57
C GLY A 70 -19.01 11.00 -6.11
N ALA A 71 -18.86 9.88 -5.37
CA ALA A 71 -19.42 8.60 -5.79
C ALA A 71 -20.94 8.56 -5.62
N ASP A 72 -21.65 8.24 -6.68
CA ASP A 72 -23.08 7.90 -6.66
C ASP A 72 -23.23 6.38 -6.50
N LEU A 73 -23.24 5.91 -5.25
CA LEU A 73 -23.24 4.48 -4.93
C LEU A 73 -24.48 3.76 -5.47
N GLU A 74 -25.65 4.41 -5.44
CA GLU A 74 -26.90 3.82 -5.96
C GLU A 74 -26.85 3.61 -7.48
N LYS A 75 -26.32 4.61 -8.18
CA LYS A 75 -26.11 4.52 -9.63
C LYS A 75 -25.08 3.45 -9.96
N ILE A 76 -23.95 3.44 -9.27
CA ILE A 76 -22.87 2.44 -9.47
C ILE A 76 -23.44 1.04 -9.25
N LYS A 77 -24.19 0.80 -8.17
CA LYS A 77 -24.81 -0.47 -7.87
C LYS A 77 -25.71 -0.95 -9.00
N LYS A 78 -26.57 -0.09 -9.50
CA LYS A 78 -27.49 -0.42 -10.62
C LYS A 78 -26.76 -0.69 -11.94
N ASP A 79 -25.75 0.11 -12.24
CA ASP A 79 -25.05 0.03 -13.52
C ASP A 79 -24.13 -1.22 -13.58
N TYR A 80 -23.49 -1.59 -12.47
CA TYR A 80 -22.66 -2.80 -12.41
C TYR A 80 -23.48 -4.08 -12.32
N LEU A 81 -24.64 -4.06 -11.66
CA LEU A 81 -25.57 -5.21 -11.67
C LEU A 81 -25.95 -5.64 -13.10
N LYS A 82 -26.13 -4.68 -14.01
CA LYS A 82 -26.45 -4.96 -15.42
C LYS A 82 -25.29 -5.60 -16.20
N LYS A 83 -24.04 -5.41 -15.73
CA LYS A 83 -22.83 -5.96 -16.36
C LYS A 83 -22.49 -7.38 -15.88
N LEU A 84 -23.10 -7.88 -14.80
CA LEU A 84 -22.83 -9.23 -14.27
C LEU A 84 -22.98 -10.34 -15.32
N PRO A 85 -24.06 -10.36 -16.16
CA PRO A 85 -24.24 -11.41 -17.17
C PRO A 85 -23.16 -11.44 -18.26
N ASP A 86 -22.38 -10.35 -18.37
CA ASP A 86 -21.31 -10.23 -19.37
C ASP A 86 -19.98 -10.83 -18.91
N ILE A 87 -19.88 -11.29 -17.67
CA ILE A 87 -18.69 -11.94 -17.11
C ILE A 87 -18.60 -13.36 -17.62
N LYS A 88 -17.55 -13.67 -18.39
CA LYS A 88 -17.39 -14.96 -19.08
C LYS A 88 -16.34 -15.85 -18.44
N ASP A 89 -15.41 -15.29 -17.72
CA ASP A 89 -14.28 -16.00 -17.11
C ASP A 89 -13.78 -15.30 -15.86
N GLU A 90 -12.81 -15.91 -15.23
CA GLU A 90 -12.20 -15.44 -13.98
C GLU A 90 -11.49 -14.09 -14.15
N LEU A 91 -10.83 -13.86 -15.30
CA LEU A 91 -10.18 -12.59 -15.61
C LEU A 91 -11.19 -11.44 -15.68
N GLU A 92 -12.29 -11.66 -16.42
CA GLU A 92 -13.36 -10.65 -16.50
C GLU A 92 -13.99 -10.39 -15.13
N CYS A 93 -14.13 -11.43 -14.28
CA CYS A 93 -14.61 -11.28 -12.91
C CYS A 93 -13.65 -10.41 -12.07
N TYR A 94 -12.37 -10.69 -12.13
CA TYR A 94 -11.33 -9.90 -11.44
C TYR A 94 -11.39 -8.43 -11.86
N LEU A 95 -11.36 -8.16 -13.17
CA LEU A 95 -11.37 -6.80 -13.70
C LEU A 95 -12.71 -6.08 -13.46
N PHE A 96 -13.82 -6.81 -13.45
CA PHE A 96 -15.12 -6.29 -13.06
C PHE A 96 -15.10 -5.74 -11.63
N TYR A 97 -14.60 -6.52 -10.66
CA TYR A 97 -14.52 -6.06 -9.27
C TYR A 97 -13.48 -4.97 -9.07
N MET A 98 -12.32 -5.03 -9.74
CA MET A 98 -11.37 -3.91 -9.75
C MET A 98 -12.04 -2.60 -10.17
N SER A 99 -12.75 -2.63 -11.29
CA SER A 99 -13.45 -1.46 -11.81
C SER A 99 -14.55 -1.00 -10.87
N LEU A 100 -15.37 -1.93 -10.34
CA LEU A 100 -16.42 -1.62 -9.37
C LEU A 100 -15.85 -0.89 -8.14
N LEU A 101 -14.81 -1.45 -7.51
CA LEU A 101 -14.23 -0.89 -6.31
C LEU A 101 -13.56 0.46 -6.57
N SER A 102 -12.90 0.62 -7.71
CA SER A 102 -12.34 1.90 -8.15
C SER A 102 -13.43 2.97 -8.32
N LYS A 103 -14.57 2.63 -8.94
CA LYS A 103 -15.71 3.56 -9.09
C LYS A 103 -16.36 3.91 -7.76
N ILE A 104 -16.50 2.95 -6.84
CA ILE A 104 -17.00 3.22 -5.48
C ILE A 104 -16.13 4.26 -4.78
N GLN A 105 -14.82 4.22 -4.96
CA GLN A 105 -13.86 5.17 -4.40
C GLN A 105 -13.71 6.45 -5.23
N ASN A 106 -14.46 6.60 -6.32
CA ASN A 106 -14.29 7.67 -7.29
C ASN A 106 -12.85 7.82 -7.81
N ASN A 107 -12.22 6.69 -8.14
CA ASN A 107 -10.82 6.57 -8.58
C ASN A 107 -9.79 7.11 -7.57
N LYS A 108 -10.15 7.18 -6.28
CA LYS A 108 -9.23 7.49 -5.17
C LYS A 108 -8.94 6.21 -4.39
N HIS A 109 -7.76 6.13 -3.77
CA HIS A 109 -7.44 5.02 -2.88
C HIS A 109 -7.94 5.34 -1.46
N ILE A 110 -9.17 4.92 -1.10
CA ILE A 110 -9.77 5.21 0.19
C ILE A 110 -9.87 3.91 1.00
N GLY A 111 -9.17 3.83 2.14
CA GLY A 111 -9.24 2.68 3.04
C GLY A 111 -8.77 1.37 2.39
N HIS A 112 -7.85 1.43 1.42
CA HIS A 112 -7.28 0.28 0.70
C HIS A 112 -8.33 -0.73 0.19
N LEU A 113 -9.46 -0.25 -0.27
CA LEU A 113 -10.53 -1.09 -0.82
C LEU A 113 -10.14 -1.52 -2.25
N ASP A 114 -9.69 -2.76 -2.39
CA ASP A 114 -9.21 -3.30 -3.65
C ASP A 114 -9.48 -4.79 -3.79
N VAL A 115 -9.42 -5.30 -5.02
CA VAL A 115 -9.20 -6.73 -5.25
C VAL A 115 -7.75 -7.04 -4.87
N TYR A 116 -7.56 -8.05 -4.04
CA TYR A 116 -6.25 -8.36 -3.49
C TYR A 116 -5.31 -8.90 -4.56
N ASP A 117 -4.16 -8.25 -4.71
CA ASP A 117 -3.10 -8.72 -5.59
C ASP A 117 -2.16 -9.66 -4.83
N VAL A 118 -1.99 -10.82 -5.38
CA VAL A 118 -1.25 -11.93 -4.79
C VAL A 118 0.25 -11.73 -4.75
N TYR A 119 0.82 -10.87 -5.57
CA TYR A 119 2.23 -10.50 -5.42
C TYR A 119 2.57 -10.02 -4.01
N SER A 120 1.59 -9.43 -3.33
CA SER A 120 1.72 -9.04 -1.93
C SER A 120 1.74 -10.23 -0.94
N LEU A 121 1.28 -11.43 -1.33
CA LEU A 121 1.23 -12.62 -0.45
C LEU A 121 2.61 -13.27 -0.24
N ASN A 122 3.50 -13.18 -1.19
CA ASN A 122 4.82 -13.83 -1.11
C ASN A 122 5.82 -13.10 -0.20
N SER A 123 5.48 -11.91 0.31
CA SER A 123 6.27 -11.32 1.39
C SER A 123 5.93 -12.02 2.70
N ASP A 124 6.87 -12.67 3.36
CA ASP A 124 6.77 -13.32 4.67
C ASP A 124 6.16 -12.44 5.79
N THR A 125 5.82 -11.22 5.48
CA THR A 125 5.24 -10.24 6.39
C THR A 125 3.74 -10.44 6.62
N TYR A 126 3.08 -11.17 5.74
CA TYR A 126 1.64 -11.45 5.85
C TYR A 126 1.39 -12.97 5.92
N LYS A 127 1.92 -13.63 6.95
CA LYS A 127 1.28 -14.83 7.43
C LYS A 127 -0.07 -14.40 7.95
N VAL A 128 -1.10 -14.54 7.11
CA VAL A 128 -2.48 -14.52 7.56
C VAL A 128 -2.60 -15.71 8.51
N GLN A 129 -2.36 -15.45 9.80
CA GLN A 129 -2.51 -16.46 10.83
C GLN A 129 -4.00 -16.78 10.89
N ASN A 130 -4.32 -18.05 10.58
CA ASN A 130 -5.62 -18.67 10.83
C ASN A 130 -6.81 -18.36 9.93
N THR A 131 -6.64 -18.01 8.69
CA THR A 131 -7.73 -18.22 7.74
C THR A 131 -7.43 -19.46 6.91
N ASN A 132 -8.43 -20.31 6.67
CA ASN A 132 -8.40 -21.44 5.71
C ASN A 132 -8.17 -20.96 4.24
N VAL A 133 -7.58 -19.79 4.07
CA VAL A 133 -7.19 -19.17 2.80
C VAL A 133 -6.09 -19.97 2.11
N TYR A 134 -5.32 -20.77 2.85
CA TYR A 134 -4.13 -21.46 2.33
C TYR A 134 -4.37 -22.81 1.63
N ASP A 135 -5.48 -23.51 1.88
CA ASP A 135 -5.61 -24.89 1.37
C ASP A 135 -6.14 -25.04 -0.07
N ASN A 136 -6.71 -23.96 -0.68
CA ASN A 136 -7.23 -24.01 -2.05
C ASN A 136 -6.89 -22.81 -2.93
N ASP A 137 -6.16 -21.81 -2.44
CA ASP A 137 -6.02 -20.49 -3.06
C ASP A 137 -4.76 -20.29 -3.91
N VAL A 138 -4.00 -21.34 -4.19
CA VAL A 138 -2.92 -21.33 -5.19
C VAL A 138 -3.44 -20.90 -6.57
N LYS A 139 -4.73 -21.04 -6.82
CA LYS A 139 -5.37 -20.58 -8.08
C LYS A 139 -5.46 -19.07 -8.20
N VAL A 140 -5.74 -18.35 -7.13
CA VAL A 140 -5.76 -16.87 -7.14
C VAL A 140 -4.34 -16.32 -7.37
N ASN A 141 -3.32 -17.02 -6.88
CA ASN A 141 -1.91 -16.67 -7.00
C ASN A 141 -1.39 -16.64 -8.44
N SER A 142 -1.93 -17.48 -9.30
CA SER A 142 -1.48 -17.54 -10.69
C SER A 142 -2.12 -16.47 -11.57
N PHE A 143 -3.17 -15.80 -11.09
CA PHE A 143 -4.07 -15.06 -11.96
C PHE A 143 -3.53 -13.72 -12.45
N TYR A 144 -3.00 -12.87 -11.56
CA TYR A 144 -2.34 -11.61 -11.98
C TYR A 144 -1.05 -11.87 -12.75
N TYR A 145 -0.28 -12.86 -12.32
CA TYR A 145 0.90 -13.33 -13.03
C TYR A 145 0.54 -13.90 -14.42
N LEU A 146 -0.55 -14.68 -14.51
CA LEU A 146 -1.09 -15.17 -15.78
C LEU A 146 -1.61 -14.02 -16.64
N LEU A 147 -2.23 -13.00 -16.07
CA LEU A 147 -2.64 -11.80 -16.79
C LEU A 147 -1.44 -11.07 -17.38
N LEU A 148 -0.37 -10.88 -16.60
CA LEU A 148 0.87 -10.25 -17.07
C LEU A 148 1.58 -11.07 -18.14
N MET A 149 1.62 -12.41 -17.97
CA MET A 149 2.19 -13.32 -18.97
C MET A 149 1.34 -13.37 -20.25
N ARG A 150 0.03 -13.30 -20.14
CA ARG A 150 -0.93 -13.25 -21.25
C ARG A 150 -0.82 -11.95 -22.03
N MET A 151 -0.54 -10.82 -21.39
CA MET A 151 -0.26 -9.55 -22.05
C MET A 151 0.98 -9.58 -22.96
N ASN A 152 1.82 -10.60 -22.85
CA ASN A 152 3.00 -10.77 -23.71
C ASN A 152 2.72 -11.54 -25.03
N SER A 153 1.51 -12.12 -25.22
CA SER A 153 1.12 -12.73 -26.49
C SER A 153 0.24 -11.79 -27.32
N ALA A 154 0.49 -11.64 -28.62
CA ALA A 154 -0.20 -10.65 -29.48
C ALA A 154 -1.72 -10.88 -29.57
N ILE A 155 -2.20 -12.12 -29.43
CA ILE A 155 -3.64 -12.47 -29.49
C ILE A 155 -4.33 -12.08 -28.16
N GLU A 156 -3.63 -12.22 -27.04
CA GLU A 156 -4.15 -11.91 -25.74
C GLU A 156 -3.97 -10.46 -25.35
N GLN A 157 -3.00 -9.76 -25.96
CA GLN A 157 -2.87 -8.31 -25.87
C GLN A 157 -4.15 -7.61 -26.36
N ASN A 158 -4.66 -7.97 -27.54
CA ASN A 158 -5.90 -7.41 -28.08
C ASN A 158 -7.12 -7.71 -27.18
N ARG A 159 -7.23 -8.94 -26.66
CA ARG A 159 -8.33 -9.32 -25.74
C ARG A 159 -8.21 -8.58 -24.41
N SER A 160 -7.03 -8.47 -23.85
CA SER A 160 -6.79 -7.74 -22.61
C SER A 160 -7.11 -6.26 -22.78
N GLU A 161 -6.71 -5.64 -23.89
CA GLU A 161 -7.04 -4.24 -24.20
C GLU A 161 -8.55 -4.02 -24.36
N GLU A 162 -9.27 -4.92 -25.00
CA GLU A 162 -10.72 -4.87 -25.10
C GLU A 162 -11.41 -4.95 -23.73
N ILE A 163 -10.96 -5.86 -22.87
CA ILE A 163 -11.51 -6.05 -21.52
C ILE A 163 -11.16 -4.85 -20.63
N LEU A 164 -9.93 -4.36 -20.65
CA LEU A 164 -9.53 -3.16 -19.94
C LEU A 164 -10.36 -1.95 -20.34
N LYS A 165 -10.58 -1.76 -21.64
CA LYS A 165 -11.46 -0.72 -22.18
C LYS A 165 -12.90 -0.89 -21.76
N LYS A 166 -13.43 -2.14 -21.76
CA LYS A 166 -14.79 -2.46 -21.30
C LYS A 166 -15.03 -2.03 -19.85
N TYR A 167 -14.01 -2.17 -18.99
CA TYR A 167 -14.10 -1.83 -17.58
C TYR A 167 -13.49 -0.48 -17.21
N ASP A 168 -13.05 0.32 -18.19
CA ASP A 168 -12.43 1.64 -17.99
C ASP A 168 -11.22 1.57 -17.03
N LEU A 169 -10.35 0.60 -17.27
CA LEU A 169 -9.14 0.35 -16.50
C LEU A 169 -7.89 0.70 -17.31
N ASN A 170 -6.94 1.35 -16.65
CA ASN A 170 -5.60 1.59 -17.19
C ASN A 170 -4.59 0.91 -16.25
N LEU A 171 -4.04 -0.23 -16.68
CA LEU A 171 -3.02 -0.95 -15.95
C LEU A 171 -1.65 -0.57 -16.54
N ASN A 172 -0.85 0.12 -15.76
CA ASN A 172 0.56 0.26 -16.09
C ASN A 172 1.26 -1.08 -15.86
N PRO A 173 2.12 -1.54 -16.78
CA PRO A 173 2.92 -2.72 -16.53
C PRO A 173 3.73 -2.50 -15.25
N PRO A 174 3.83 -3.50 -14.36
CA PRO A 174 4.68 -3.40 -13.19
C PRO A 174 6.12 -3.17 -13.66
N ILE A 175 6.82 -2.26 -12.98
CA ILE A 175 8.27 -2.16 -13.10
C ILE A 175 8.81 -3.53 -12.68
N ASP A 176 9.75 -4.09 -13.43
CA ASP A 176 10.43 -5.33 -13.04
C ASP A 176 11.27 -5.08 -11.79
N LEU A 177 10.62 -5.26 -10.64
CA LEU A 177 11.18 -4.96 -9.32
C LEU A 177 11.95 -6.15 -8.73
N GLU A 178 12.05 -7.27 -9.47
CA GLU A 178 12.71 -8.48 -9.01
C GLU A 178 14.22 -8.49 -9.34
N THR A 179 14.71 -7.49 -10.06
CA THR A 179 16.12 -7.39 -10.47
C THR A 179 16.90 -6.35 -9.64
N GLU A 180 18.24 -6.47 -9.60
CA GLU A 180 19.10 -5.45 -8.97
C GLU A 180 18.96 -4.09 -9.68
N ASP A 181 18.79 -4.09 -11.01
CA ASP A 181 18.53 -2.86 -11.78
C ASP A 181 17.18 -2.23 -11.39
N GLY A 182 16.15 -3.04 -11.16
CA GLY A 182 14.87 -2.60 -10.62
C GLY A 182 15.03 -1.95 -9.25
N LEU A 183 15.87 -2.52 -8.37
CA LEU A 183 16.13 -1.95 -7.05
C LEU A 183 16.77 -0.56 -7.11
N GLU A 184 17.71 -0.33 -8.03
CA GLU A 184 18.34 1.00 -8.20
C GLU A 184 17.31 2.07 -8.60
N SER A 185 16.23 1.69 -9.29
CA SER A 185 15.16 2.62 -9.66
C SER A 185 14.35 3.16 -8.46
N TYR A 186 14.43 2.52 -7.29
CA TYR A 186 13.76 2.99 -6.07
C TYR A 186 14.40 4.22 -5.45
N PHE A 187 15.69 4.48 -5.77
CA PHE A 187 16.46 5.52 -5.10
C PHE A 187 17.08 6.48 -6.10
N GLU A 188 16.86 7.75 -5.88
CA GLU A 188 17.63 8.79 -6.54
C GLU A 188 18.38 9.61 -5.49
N THR A 189 19.70 9.78 -5.68
CA THR A 189 20.54 10.55 -4.75
C THR A 189 21.18 11.72 -5.45
N LYS A 190 21.23 12.87 -4.78
CA LYS A 190 21.90 14.09 -5.26
C LYS A 190 22.65 14.77 -4.13
N ILE A 191 23.80 15.33 -4.45
CA ILE A 191 24.48 16.30 -3.58
C ILE A 191 24.07 17.69 -4.09
N ILE A 192 23.15 18.35 -3.37
CA ILE A 192 22.69 19.70 -3.71
C ILE A 192 23.77 20.72 -3.35
N LYS A 193 24.42 20.54 -2.18
CA LYS A 193 25.53 21.36 -1.74
C LYS A 193 26.48 20.51 -0.89
N ASP A 194 27.74 20.43 -1.30
CA ASP A 194 28.71 19.57 -0.65
C ASP A 194 28.76 19.81 0.86
N LYS A 195 28.75 18.71 1.65
CA LYS A 195 28.69 18.64 3.12
C LYS A 195 27.55 19.45 3.77
N LYS A 196 26.75 20.16 3.00
CA LYS A 196 25.65 20.98 3.50
C LYS A 196 24.30 20.33 3.30
N ILE A 197 24.01 19.85 2.07
CA ILE A 197 22.69 19.34 1.71
C ILE A 197 22.82 18.10 0.84
N ALA A 198 22.46 16.96 1.40
CA ALA A 198 22.25 15.70 0.70
C ALA A 198 20.75 15.48 0.44
N TYR A 199 20.42 14.86 -0.69
CA TYR A 199 19.06 14.56 -1.13
C TYR A 199 18.94 13.08 -1.47
N LEU A 200 17.86 12.48 -1.01
CA LEU A 200 17.47 11.09 -1.25
C LEU A 200 16.00 11.04 -1.60
N ASP A 201 15.67 10.66 -2.81
CA ASP A 201 14.32 10.33 -3.23
C ASP A 201 14.11 8.81 -3.08
N ILE A 202 13.01 8.42 -2.43
CA ILE A 202 12.61 7.03 -2.24
C ILE A 202 11.26 6.83 -2.92
N LYS A 203 11.27 6.22 -4.09
CA LYS A 203 10.07 6.06 -4.95
C LYS A 203 9.03 5.10 -4.37
N SER A 204 9.47 4.07 -3.60
CA SER A 204 8.55 3.04 -3.12
C SER A 204 9.10 2.33 -1.87
N PHE A 205 8.18 1.84 -1.04
CA PHE A 205 8.45 0.90 0.05
C PHE A 205 7.99 -0.54 -0.28
N TYR A 206 7.80 -0.87 -1.55
CA TYR A 206 7.45 -2.23 -1.95
C TYR A 206 8.70 -3.11 -2.08
N THR A 207 8.61 -4.33 -1.54
CA THR A 207 9.59 -5.40 -1.76
C THR A 207 8.82 -6.71 -1.84
N TYR A 208 9.03 -7.48 -2.90
CA TYR A 208 8.23 -8.68 -3.18
C TYR A 208 8.85 -9.96 -2.61
N THR A 209 10.17 -10.00 -2.46
CA THR A 209 10.88 -11.16 -1.91
C THR A 209 11.76 -10.76 -0.72
N ASN A 210 12.19 -11.75 0.07
CA ASN A 210 13.12 -11.50 1.17
C ASN A 210 14.49 -11.07 0.66
N GLU A 211 14.93 -11.59 -0.48
CA GLU A 211 16.20 -11.24 -1.13
C GLU A 211 16.20 -9.75 -1.51
N ILE A 212 15.15 -9.28 -2.19
CA ILE A 212 14.99 -7.85 -2.55
C ILE A 212 14.90 -6.98 -1.31
N LYS A 213 14.20 -7.43 -0.28
CA LYS A 213 14.10 -6.70 0.99
C LYS A 213 15.48 -6.52 1.67
N GLU A 214 16.30 -7.56 1.70
CA GLU A 214 17.64 -7.45 2.27
C GLU A 214 18.57 -6.60 1.39
N ALA A 215 18.47 -6.68 0.08
CA ALA A 215 19.19 -5.83 -0.87
C ALA A 215 18.77 -4.35 -0.68
N TYR A 216 17.46 -4.07 -0.56
CA TYR A 216 16.91 -2.75 -0.27
C TYR A 216 17.50 -2.16 1.03
N LYS A 217 17.48 -2.93 2.12
CA LYS A 217 18.07 -2.52 3.41
C LYS A 217 19.56 -2.17 3.29
N LYS A 218 20.33 -3.05 2.65
CA LYS A 218 21.76 -2.87 2.45
C LYS A 218 22.05 -1.61 1.64
N ARG A 219 21.29 -1.40 0.55
CA ARG A 219 21.46 -0.25 -0.34
C ARG A 219 21.15 1.05 0.39
N LEU A 220 19.99 1.11 1.07
CA LEU A 220 19.57 2.30 1.81
C LEU A 220 20.52 2.62 2.96
N ASN A 221 21.00 1.62 3.71
CA ASN A 221 22.00 1.81 4.74
C ASN A 221 23.31 2.40 4.19
N SER A 222 23.78 1.94 3.03
CA SER A 222 24.95 2.48 2.35
C SER A 222 24.76 3.96 1.98
N ILE A 223 23.59 4.30 1.40
CA ILE A 223 23.25 5.69 1.05
C ILE A 223 23.24 6.58 2.31
N LEU A 224 22.52 6.20 3.35
CA LEU A 224 22.43 6.98 4.57
C LEU A 224 23.79 7.15 5.28
N THR A 225 24.63 6.11 5.26
CA THR A 225 25.99 6.17 5.79
C THR A 225 26.84 7.18 5.02
N SER A 226 26.71 7.24 3.69
CA SER A 226 27.45 8.21 2.87
C SER A 226 27.06 9.67 3.15
N PHE A 227 25.86 9.87 3.73
CA PHE A 227 25.35 11.20 4.08
C PHE A 227 25.55 11.59 5.56
N GLN A 228 26.20 10.76 6.37
CA GLN A 228 26.31 10.96 7.82
C GLN A 228 26.95 12.31 8.24
N ASP A 229 27.85 12.86 7.40
CA ASP A 229 28.57 14.11 7.69
C ASP A 229 27.89 15.36 7.11
N TYR A 230 26.68 15.23 6.57
CA TYR A 230 25.94 16.37 6.01
C TYR A 230 25.13 17.10 7.08
N GLU A 231 25.03 18.43 6.94
CA GLU A 231 24.22 19.25 7.86
C GLU A 231 22.72 19.08 7.67
N ASN A 232 22.29 18.76 6.46
CA ASN A 232 20.89 18.56 6.10
C ASN A 232 20.74 17.34 5.20
N LEU A 233 19.81 16.45 5.54
CA LEU A 233 19.35 15.34 4.73
C LEU A 233 17.90 15.60 4.32
N ILE A 234 17.65 15.70 3.02
CA ILE A 234 16.31 15.79 2.46
C ILE A 234 15.92 14.39 2.01
N ILE A 235 14.82 13.86 2.54
CA ILE A 235 14.19 12.62 2.12
C ILE A 235 12.91 12.99 1.37
N ASP A 236 12.79 12.58 0.12
CA ASP A 236 11.65 12.89 -0.73
C ASP A 236 10.75 11.67 -0.89
N LEU A 237 9.49 11.81 -0.49
CA LEU A 237 8.45 10.80 -0.61
C LEU A 237 7.26 11.29 -1.45
N ARG A 238 7.41 12.38 -2.19
CA ARG A 238 6.29 12.98 -2.93
C ARG A 238 5.63 12.02 -3.90
N GLU A 239 6.40 11.09 -4.48
CA GLU A 239 5.92 10.07 -5.42
C GLU A 239 5.71 8.69 -4.77
N ASN A 240 5.95 8.55 -3.46
CA ASN A 240 5.92 7.27 -2.76
C ASN A 240 4.49 6.88 -2.32
N ARG A 241 3.94 5.85 -2.94
CA ARG A 241 2.61 5.30 -2.61
C ARG A 241 2.61 4.28 -1.47
N GLY A 242 3.71 4.18 -0.72
CA GLY A 242 3.80 3.26 0.41
C GLY A 242 4.36 1.89 0.06
N GLY A 243 3.87 0.87 0.74
CA GLY A 243 4.34 -0.52 0.66
C GLY A 243 4.54 -1.13 2.05
N VAL A 244 5.68 -1.79 2.27
CA VAL A 244 5.99 -2.47 3.53
C VAL A 244 6.36 -1.47 4.63
N ARG A 245 5.50 -1.30 5.63
CA ARG A 245 5.70 -0.37 6.76
C ARG A 245 7.05 -0.52 7.46
N ARG A 246 7.54 -1.76 7.62
CA ARG A 246 8.84 -2.01 8.27
C ARG A 246 10.02 -1.41 7.54
N LEU A 247 9.94 -1.14 6.24
CA LEU A 247 11.08 -0.57 5.50
C LEU A 247 11.45 0.82 5.99
N TRP A 248 10.48 1.73 6.17
CA TRP A 248 10.82 3.05 6.71
C TRP A 248 11.27 2.98 8.18
N GLN A 249 10.67 2.07 8.97
CA GLN A 249 11.02 1.90 10.38
C GLN A 249 12.43 1.37 10.56
N ASP A 250 12.72 0.23 9.92
CA ASP A 250 13.96 -0.53 10.11
C ASP A 250 15.14 0.04 9.32
N CYS A 251 14.86 0.68 8.15
CA CYS A 251 15.92 1.09 7.22
C CYS A 251 16.18 2.59 7.21
N ILE A 252 15.28 3.43 7.71
CA ILE A 252 15.47 4.88 7.79
C ILE A 252 15.53 5.35 9.24
N VAL A 253 14.45 5.13 9.99
CA VAL A 253 14.34 5.68 11.35
C VAL A 253 15.31 4.98 12.30
N SER A 254 15.25 3.65 12.38
CA SER A 254 16.06 2.86 13.32
C SER A 254 17.58 3.11 13.18
N PRO A 255 18.16 3.23 11.96
CA PRO A 255 19.57 3.60 11.81
C PRO A 255 19.93 5.03 12.22
N LEU A 256 19.00 5.99 12.11
CA LEU A 256 19.29 7.42 12.31
C LEU A 256 18.96 7.93 13.71
N ILE A 257 18.15 7.23 14.50
CA ILE A 257 17.81 7.64 15.86
C ILE A 257 18.85 7.16 16.88
N LYS A 258 19.01 7.91 18.00
CA LYS A 258 19.90 7.57 19.09
C LYS A 258 19.18 7.02 20.33
N LYS A 259 17.87 7.24 20.42
CA LYS A 259 16.98 6.77 21.50
C LYS A 259 15.67 6.28 20.91
N GLU A 260 14.96 5.46 21.67
CA GLU A 260 13.64 4.97 21.29
C GLU A 260 12.69 6.14 20.98
N GLN A 261 11.85 5.95 19.95
CA GLN A 261 10.81 6.87 19.54
C GLN A 261 9.47 6.18 19.70
N GLU A 262 8.55 6.86 20.35
CA GLU A 262 7.16 6.39 20.51
C GLU A 262 6.26 7.13 19.54
N PHE A 263 5.44 6.37 18.81
CA PHE A 263 4.45 6.86 17.86
C PHE A 263 3.08 6.33 18.23
N CYS A 264 2.13 7.23 18.45
CA CYS A 264 0.77 6.92 18.88
C CYS A 264 -0.25 7.48 17.91
N TRP A 265 -1.30 6.70 17.64
CA TRP A 265 -2.47 7.18 16.88
C TRP A 265 -3.72 6.45 17.35
N GLU A 266 -4.87 6.89 16.88
CA GLU A 266 -6.16 6.34 17.25
C GLU A 266 -6.92 5.87 16.03
N VAL A 267 -7.77 4.86 16.23
CA VAL A 267 -8.69 4.34 15.22
C VAL A 267 -10.10 4.27 15.79
N ALA A 268 -11.08 4.67 15.00
CA ALA A 268 -12.49 4.50 15.30
C ALA A 268 -13.06 3.27 14.60
N TYR A 269 -14.06 2.63 15.18
CA TYR A 269 -14.73 1.47 14.61
C TYR A 269 -16.12 1.25 15.20
N ASN A 270 -16.92 0.43 14.53
CA ASN A 270 -18.22 -0.03 15.04
C ASN A 270 -18.07 -1.43 15.62
N SER A 271 -18.09 -1.55 16.95
CA SER A 271 -17.88 -2.83 17.65
C SER A 271 -19.03 -3.83 17.44
N ASN A 272 -20.21 -3.34 17.03
CA ASN A 272 -21.40 -4.16 16.79
C ASN A 272 -21.47 -4.71 15.35
N ASN A 273 -20.68 -4.16 14.45
CA ASN A 273 -20.62 -4.59 13.06
C ASN A 273 -20.11 -6.03 12.91
N LYS A 274 -20.78 -6.85 12.07
CA LYS A 274 -20.39 -8.26 11.86
C LYS A 274 -18.99 -8.41 11.27
N PHE A 275 -18.61 -7.55 10.33
CA PHE A 275 -17.29 -7.60 9.68
C PHE A 275 -16.19 -7.18 10.67
N THR A 276 -16.42 -6.14 11.47
CA THR A 276 -15.50 -5.73 12.54
C THR A 276 -15.33 -6.82 13.58
N LYS A 277 -16.42 -7.50 13.99
CA LYS A 277 -16.36 -8.63 14.92
C LYS A 277 -15.53 -9.79 14.37
N THR A 278 -15.70 -10.11 13.08
CA THR A 278 -14.88 -11.13 12.40
C THR A 278 -13.41 -10.72 12.39
N PHE A 279 -13.12 -9.48 11.99
CA PHE A 279 -11.76 -8.95 11.99
C PHE A 279 -11.11 -9.04 13.38
N ILE A 280 -11.79 -8.57 14.43
CA ILE A 280 -11.25 -8.61 15.81
C ILE A 280 -11.01 -10.05 16.28
N LYS A 281 -11.91 -10.98 15.92
CA LYS A 281 -11.79 -12.40 16.27
C LYS A 281 -10.57 -13.05 15.60
N ASP A 282 -10.34 -12.74 14.34
CA ASP A 282 -9.29 -13.37 13.51
C ASP A 282 -7.91 -12.76 13.79
N PHE A 283 -7.86 -11.50 14.22
CA PHE A 283 -6.63 -10.80 14.58
C PHE A 283 -6.35 -10.81 16.09
N HIS A 284 -6.03 -11.97 16.65
CA HIS A 284 -5.67 -12.14 18.08
C HIS A 284 -4.47 -11.30 18.56
N SER A 285 -3.67 -10.74 17.64
CA SER A 285 -2.54 -9.87 17.95
C SER A 285 -2.92 -8.39 18.13
N ILE A 286 -4.12 -7.99 17.70
CA ILE A 286 -4.64 -6.65 17.94
C ILE A 286 -5.29 -6.66 19.33
N LYS A 287 -4.48 -6.47 20.36
CA LYS A 287 -5.01 -5.98 21.63
C LYS A 287 -5.52 -4.58 21.34
N LEU A 288 -6.83 -4.45 21.17
CA LEU A 288 -7.51 -3.17 21.22
C LEU A 288 -7.35 -2.69 22.67
N GLU A 289 -6.23 -2.03 22.95
CA GLU A 289 -5.94 -1.53 24.29
C GLU A 289 -6.96 -0.45 24.60
N SER A 290 -7.71 -0.63 25.68
CA SER A 290 -8.70 0.33 26.18
C SER A 290 -9.74 0.82 25.16
N ASN A 291 -10.74 -0.01 24.89
CA ASN A 291 -11.96 0.47 24.20
C ASN A 291 -12.59 1.62 24.97
N ARG A 292 -12.56 2.79 24.38
CA ARG A 292 -13.23 4.00 24.88
C ARG A 292 -14.46 4.27 24.04
N ASN A 293 -15.48 4.83 24.66
CA ASN A 293 -16.68 5.26 23.93
C ASN A 293 -16.30 6.41 22.99
N PHE A 294 -16.53 6.20 21.70
CA PHE A 294 -16.21 7.19 20.67
C PHE A 294 -16.92 8.54 20.91
N HIS A 295 -18.18 8.51 21.38
CA HIS A 295 -18.98 9.72 21.61
C HIS A 295 -18.49 10.56 22.80
N SER A 296 -17.69 9.99 23.69
CA SER A 296 -17.04 10.74 24.79
C SER A 296 -15.78 11.46 24.35
N PHE A 297 -15.32 11.24 23.11
CA PHE A 297 -14.08 11.81 22.59
C PHE A 297 -14.30 13.22 22.05
N SER A 298 -13.38 14.14 22.39
CA SER A 298 -13.40 15.52 21.91
C SER A 298 -12.38 15.70 20.81
N PHE A 299 -12.85 16.03 19.61
CA PHE A 299 -11.98 16.26 18.45
C PHE A 299 -11.77 17.76 18.25
N SER A 300 -10.53 18.17 18.04
CA SER A 300 -10.16 19.57 17.77
C SER A 300 -10.40 19.97 16.31
N SER A 301 -10.45 19.00 15.39
CA SER A 301 -10.68 19.27 13.97
C SER A 301 -12.07 19.82 13.70
N LYS A 302 -12.15 20.73 12.71
CA LYS A 302 -13.42 21.11 12.08
C LYS A 302 -13.98 19.99 11.21
N ASN A 303 -13.10 19.14 10.68
CA ASN A 303 -13.40 17.96 9.83
C ASN A 303 -13.65 16.75 10.73
N LYS A 304 -14.76 16.74 11.42
CA LYS A 304 -15.10 15.65 12.36
C LYS A 304 -15.43 14.38 11.60
N PRO A 305 -15.05 13.20 12.14
CA PRO A 305 -15.49 11.92 11.57
C PRO A 305 -17.01 11.76 11.65
N ASP A 306 -17.54 10.87 10.82
CA ASP A 306 -18.96 10.52 10.77
C ASP A 306 -19.37 9.78 12.06
N LYS A 307 -19.77 10.52 13.08
CA LYS A 307 -19.97 10.02 14.45
C LYS A 307 -21.00 8.90 14.55
N GLU A 308 -21.99 8.91 13.68
CA GLU A 308 -23.06 7.92 13.62
C GLU A 308 -22.55 6.52 13.19
N ASN A 309 -21.40 6.45 12.57
CA ASN A 309 -20.84 5.20 12.07
C ASN A 309 -20.00 4.44 13.12
N PHE A 310 -19.65 5.08 14.23
CA PHE A 310 -18.70 4.54 15.21
C PHE A 310 -19.23 4.58 16.63
N ASP A 311 -18.97 3.51 17.38
CA ASP A 311 -19.27 3.43 18.82
C ASP A 311 -18.01 3.36 19.70
N SER A 312 -16.89 2.97 19.10
CA SER A 312 -15.65 2.66 19.80
C SER A 312 -14.43 3.35 19.19
N ILE A 313 -13.47 3.67 20.03
CA ILE A 313 -12.14 4.19 19.67
C ILE A 313 -11.06 3.44 20.44
N CYS A 314 -9.94 3.18 19.79
CA CYS A 314 -8.81 2.47 20.35
C CYS A 314 -7.49 3.17 19.96
N GLY A 315 -6.56 3.22 20.89
CA GLY A 315 -5.21 3.72 20.65
C GLY A 315 -4.26 2.62 20.17
N TYR A 316 -3.33 3.01 19.32
CA TYR A 316 -2.18 2.22 18.92
C TYR A 316 -0.90 2.92 19.35
N THR A 317 0.05 2.14 19.84
CA THR A 317 1.40 2.61 20.18
C THR A 317 2.43 1.75 19.50
N LYS A 318 3.39 2.40 18.84
CA LYS A 318 4.53 1.76 18.21
C LYS A 318 5.82 2.36 18.77
N ILE A 319 6.72 1.50 19.20
CA ILE A 319 8.04 1.89 19.67
C ILE A 319 9.08 1.49 18.63
N ILE A 320 9.83 2.46 18.10
CA ILE A 320 10.94 2.24 17.19
C ILE A 320 12.25 2.39 17.96
N LYS A 321 13.06 1.32 17.93
CA LYS A 321 14.33 1.26 18.64
C LYS A 321 15.49 1.61 17.72
N PRO A 322 16.55 2.24 18.24
CA PRO A 322 17.76 2.50 17.45
C PRO A 322 18.43 1.20 17.02
N LEU A 323 18.88 1.15 15.77
CA LEU A 323 19.76 0.08 15.28
C LEU A 323 21.14 0.20 15.95
N GLN A 324 21.81 -0.92 16.21
CA GLN A 324 23.14 -0.94 16.79
C GLN A 324 24.14 -1.63 15.86
N PRO A 325 25.22 -0.96 15.43
CA PRO A 325 25.53 0.47 15.64
C PRO A 325 24.60 1.37 14.78
N SER A 326 24.20 2.53 15.34
CA SER A 326 23.46 3.53 14.57
C SER A 326 24.39 4.38 13.70
N ILE A 327 23.85 4.90 12.59
CA ILE A 327 24.55 5.88 11.75
C ILE A 327 24.74 7.17 12.55
N ASN A 328 25.96 7.73 12.53
CA ASN A 328 26.27 8.93 13.33
C ASN A 328 25.83 10.21 12.60
N PHE A 329 24.59 10.28 12.17
CA PHE A 329 24.01 11.48 11.59
C PHE A 329 23.58 12.45 12.70
N SER A 330 24.02 13.70 12.61
CA SER A 330 23.71 14.77 13.57
C SER A 330 23.07 15.99 12.91
N GLY A 331 22.89 15.96 11.61
CA GLY A 331 22.24 17.01 10.83
C GLY A 331 20.72 17.07 11.01
N LYS A 332 20.09 18.00 10.32
CA LYS A 332 18.63 18.12 10.27
C LYS A 332 18.07 17.23 9.17
N ILE A 333 16.95 16.57 9.46
CA ILE A 333 16.21 15.76 8.48
C ILE A 333 14.99 16.56 8.04
N TRP A 334 14.76 16.58 6.72
CA TRP A 334 13.64 17.19 6.05
C TRP A 334 12.91 16.10 5.26
N LEU A 335 11.59 16.01 5.42
CA LEU A 335 10.77 15.03 4.74
C LEU A 335 9.83 15.76 3.78
N LEU A 336 9.97 15.49 2.47
CA LEU A 336 9.10 16.05 1.46
C LEU A 336 7.94 15.11 1.20
N ILE A 337 6.72 15.64 1.27
CA ILE A 337 5.47 14.91 1.04
C ILE A 337 4.60 15.63 0.01
N GLY A 338 3.69 14.89 -0.62
CA GLY A 338 2.76 15.42 -1.61
C GLY A 338 1.48 14.61 -1.69
N ALA A 339 0.57 15.01 -2.57
CA ALA A 339 -0.75 14.40 -2.73
C ALA A 339 -0.72 12.91 -3.19
N VAL A 340 0.44 12.41 -3.60
CA VAL A 340 0.66 11.01 -3.98
C VAL A 340 1.22 10.18 -2.83
N THR A 341 1.85 10.82 -1.82
CA THR A 341 2.37 10.14 -0.63
C THR A 341 1.26 9.40 0.10
N GLU A 342 1.34 8.06 0.22
CA GLU A 342 0.22 7.23 0.68
C GLU A 342 0.67 6.09 1.60
N SER A 343 -0.25 5.56 2.41
CA SER A 343 -0.09 4.30 3.15
C SER A 343 1.16 4.32 4.05
N ALA A 344 2.13 3.41 3.86
CA ALA A 344 3.35 3.37 4.66
C ALA A 344 4.18 4.67 4.60
N ALA A 345 4.13 5.41 3.48
CA ALA A 345 4.80 6.70 3.35
C ALA A 345 4.06 7.81 4.12
N ASP A 346 2.72 7.77 4.14
CA ASP A 346 1.90 8.65 4.98
C ASP A 346 2.10 8.33 6.48
N GLU A 347 2.17 7.04 6.86
CA GLU A 347 2.50 6.66 8.24
C GLU A 347 3.85 7.23 8.66
N PHE A 348 4.86 7.20 7.79
CA PHE A 348 6.17 7.80 8.05
C PHE A 348 6.11 9.32 8.17
N ALA A 349 5.28 9.99 7.36
CA ALA A 349 5.04 11.43 7.49
C ALA A 349 4.41 11.77 8.84
N SER A 350 3.37 11.04 9.24
CA SER A 350 2.69 11.21 10.53
C SER A 350 3.63 10.94 11.72
N PHE A 351 4.41 9.86 11.67
CA PHE A 351 5.47 9.57 12.63
C PHE A 351 6.49 10.72 12.74
N SER A 352 7.00 11.17 11.59
CA SER A 352 8.02 12.25 11.56
C SER A 352 7.52 13.53 12.19
N LYS A 353 6.27 13.89 11.91
CA LYS A 353 5.62 15.06 12.50
C LYS A 353 5.43 14.93 14.00
N GLN A 354 4.92 13.78 14.47
CA GLN A 354 4.64 13.57 15.90
C GLN A 354 5.90 13.52 16.73
N THR A 355 6.93 12.79 16.28
CA THR A 355 8.18 12.56 17.03
C THR A 355 9.22 13.65 16.80
N LYS A 356 8.99 14.55 15.86
CA LYS A 356 9.98 15.53 15.38
C LYS A 356 11.24 14.88 14.82
N PHE A 357 11.08 13.68 14.25
CA PHE A 357 12.16 13.00 13.54
C PHE A 357 12.64 13.79 12.33
N ALA A 358 11.70 14.37 11.59
CA ALA A 358 11.99 15.26 10.45
C ALA A 358 11.06 16.48 10.46
N ASN A 359 11.49 17.56 9.80
CA ASN A 359 10.60 18.67 9.45
C ASN A 359 9.85 18.31 8.16
N VAL A 360 8.55 18.24 8.22
CA VAL A 360 7.70 17.78 7.11
C VAL A 360 7.29 18.96 6.25
N ILE A 361 7.61 18.92 4.95
CA ILE A 361 7.34 20.02 4.00
C ILE A 361 6.57 19.49 2.80
N GLY A 362 5.64 20.27 2.27
CA GLY A 362 4.93 19.94 1.03
C GLY A 362 3.45 20.22 1.05
N GLU A 363 2.67 19.21 0.66
CA GLU A 363 1.21 19.21 0.66
C GLU A 363 0.68 18.07 1.51
N ASN A 364 -0.62 18.08 1.81
CA ASN A 364 -1.23 16.95 2.48
C ASN A 364 -0.99 15.67 1.68
N THR A 365 -0.71 14.59 2.37
CA THR A 365 -0.60 13.27 1.78
C THR A 365 -1.96 12.75 1.29
N SER A 366 -1.96 11.62 0.58
CA SER A 366 -3.17 10.88 0.23
C SER A 366 -3.76 10.09 1.42
N GLY A 367 -3.03 9.98 2.53
CA GLY A 367 -3.50 9.30 3.74
C GLY A 367 -3.33 7.78 3.73
N ASN A 368 -4.26 7.08 4.38
CA ASN A 368 -4.32 5.62 4.57
C ASN A 368 -3.20 5.02 5.46
N GLY A 369 -2.29 5.81 5.99
CA GLY A 369 -1.19 5.33 6.83
C GLY A 369 -1.61 4.95 8.25
N LEU A 370 -2.65 5.57 8.76
CA LEU A 370 -3.11 5.38 10.15
C LEU A 370 -4.21 4.33 10.30
N ASN A 371 -4.72 3.77 9.23
CA ASN A 371 -5.57 2.59 9.29
C ASN A 371 -4.71 1.39 9.71
N SER A 372 -5.17 0.55 10.61
CA SER A 372 -4.28 -0.41 11.25
C SER A 372 -3.90 -1.60 10.36
N SER A 373 -4.78 -2.56 10.23
CA SER A 373 -4.53 -3.78 9.48
C SER A 373 -5.58 -3.99 8.42
N ARG A 374 -5.21 -4.69 7.35
CA ARG A 374 -6.14 -5.05 6.29
C ARG A 374 -7.07 -6.15 6.70
N PHE A 375 -8.31 -6.01 6.33
CA PHE A 375 -9.33 -7.05 6.40
C PHE A 375 -9.50 -7.68 5.02
N TYR A 376 -9.47 -9.00 4.98
CA TYR A 376 -9.60 -9.77 3.75
C TYR A 376 -10.99 -10.41 3.67
N LEU A 377 -11.61 -10.26 2.50
CA LEU A 377 -12.95 -10.75 2.20
C LEU A 377 -12.85 -11.73 1.04
N LYS A 378 -13.17 -12.99 1.28
CA LYS A 378 -13.27 -14.01 0.23
C LYS A 378 -14.69 -14.04 -0.28
N LEU A 379 -14.87 -13.83 -1.58
CA LEU A 379 -16.20 -13.94 -2.20
C LEU A 379 -16.69 -15.39 -2.17
N PRO A 380 -17.98 -15.62 -1.88
CA PRO A 380 -18.49 -16.97 -1.57
C PRO A 380 -18.41 -17.97 -2.73
N ASN A 381 -18.54 -17.52 -3.96
CA ASN A 381 -18.60 -18.42 -5.12
C ASN A 381 -17.33 -18.32 -5.99
N SER A 382 -16.91 -17.14 -6.42
CA SER A 382 -15.69 -16.95 -7.23
C SER A 382 -14.42 -17.23 -6.44
N SER A 383 -14.48 -17.21 -5.10
CA SER A 383 -13.31 -17.26 -4.23
C SER A 383 -12.34 -16.08 -4.42
N LEU A 384 -12.74 -15.05 -5.17
CA LEU A 384 -11.95 -13.84 -5.34
C LEU A 384 -11.68 -13.18 -3.98
N LEU A 385 -10.45 -12.79 -3.74
CA LEU A 385 -10.05 -12.15 -2.51
C LEU A 385 -10.07 -10.63 -2.68
N MET A 386 -10.81 -9.95 -1.82
CA MET A 386 -10.81 -8.50 -1.69
C MET A 386 -10.13 -8.10 -0.40
N GLN A 387 -9.60 -6.88 -0.36
CA GLN A 387 -9.05 -6.28 0.85
C GLN A 387 -9.69 -4.92 1.12
N SER A 388 -9.73 -4.54 2.38
CA SER A 388 -10.12 -3.20 2.83
C SER A 388 -9.56 -2.94 4.22
N ASP A 389 -9.34 -1.69 4.57
CA ASP A 389 -9.25 -1.31 5.97
C ASP A 389 -10.65 -1.32 6.59
N ILE A 390 -10.76 -1.79 7.83
CA ILE A 390 -12.01 -1.84 8.59
C ILE A 390 -11.96 -0.94 9.83
N LEU A 391 -10.79 -0.42 10.14
CA LEU A 391 -10.57 0.55 11.20
C LEU A 391 -10.27 1.91 10.60
N TYR A 392 -10.94 2.92 11.12
CA TYR A 392 -10.92 4.29 10.61
C TYR A 392 -9.83 5.09 11.33
N GLY A 393 -8.68 5.28 10.67
CA GLY A 393 -7.52 5.97 11.22
C GLY A 393 -7.75 7.48 11.42
N LEU A 394 -7.32 7.99 12.58
CA LEU A 394 -7.47 9.38 12.95
C LEU A 394 -6.13 10.10 13.00
N ASN A 395 -6.06 11.28 12.41
CA ASN A 395 -4.99 12.24 12.62
C ASN A 395 -5.03 12.76 14.07
N SER A 396 -3.96 13.39 14.54
CA SER A 396 -3.86 13.92 15.89
C SER A 396 -4.92 14.99 16.24
N ASP A 397 -5.52 15.64 15.24
CA ASP A 397 -6.63 16.57 15.39
C ASP A 397 -8.02 15.89 15.39
N GLY A 398 -8.05 14.57 15.14
CA GLY A 398 -9.26 13.76 15.07
C GLY A 398 -9.94 13.72 13.69
N SER A 399 -9.36 14.34 12.67
CA SER A 399 -9.82 14.18 11.28
C SER A 399 -9.47 12.79 10.74
N CYS A 400 -10.21 12.33 9.72
CA CYS A 400 -9.91 11.07 9.06
C CYS A 400 -8.61 11.15 8.24
N ASN A 401 -7.67 10.26 8.53
CA ASN A 401 -6.43 10.21 7.77
C ASN A 401 -6.65 9.80 6.31
N SER A 402 -7.57 8.86 6.02
CA SER A 402 -7.88 8.45 4.64
C SER A 402 -8.60 9.52 3.80
N GLU A 403 -9.16 10.56 4.42
CA GLU A 403 -9.84 11.65 3.72
C GLU A 403 -8.96 12.89 3.57
N PHE A 404 -8.20 13.23 4.60
CA PHE A 404 -7.47 14.49 4.67
C PHE A 404 -5.94 14.33 4.61
N GLY A 405 -5.44 13.09 4.71
CA GLY A 405 -4.01 12.80 4.76
C GLY A 405 -3.30 13.39 5.99
N THR A 406 -1.99 13.26 6.01
CA THR A 406 -1.11 13.93 6.98
C THR A 406 -0.73 15.31 6.44
N ALA A 407 -1.08 16.38 7.17
CA ALA A 407 -0.69 17.73 6.84
C ALA A 407 0.81 17.98 7.12
N PRO A 408 1.55 18.70 6.25
CA PRO A 408 2.95 19.06 6.51
C PRO A 408 3.08 20.03 7.71
N ASP A 409 4.31 20.21 8.20
CA ASP A 409 4.64 21.30 9.14
C ASP A 409 4.74 22.65 8.40
N ILE A 410 5.22 22.61 7.15
CA ILE A 410 5.40 23.76 6.27
C ILE A 410 4.79 23.44 4.90
N TYR A 411 3.74 24.18 4.53
CA TYR A 411 3.16 24.08 3.20
C TYR A 411 4.06 24.70 2.14
N ASN A 412 3.92 24.25 0.89
CA ASN A 412 4.61 24.82 -0.25
C ASN A 412 4.43 26.33 -0.30
N LEU A 413 5.54 27.07 -0.47
CA LEU A 413 5.49 28.50 -0.70
C LEU A 413 4.81 28.80 -2.04
N PRO A 414 4.13 29.96 -2.18
CA PRO A 414 3.46 30.32 -3.43
C PRO A 414 4.37 30.21 -4.65
N GLY A 415 3.96 29.41 -5.64
CA GLY A 415 4.68 29.18 -6.89
C GLY A 415 5.92 28.28 -6.75
N LYS A 416 6.10 27.59 -5.63
CA LYS A 416 7.23 26.66 -5.38
C LYS A 416 6.72 25.27 -5.05
N ASP A 417 7.52 24.28 -5.42
CA ASP A 417 7.32 22.91 -4.98
C ASP A 417 7.91 22.67 -3.57
N ALA A 418 7.77 21.43 -3.05
CA ALA A 418 8.27 21.08 -1.72
C ALA A 418 9.80 21.14 -1.62
N LEU A 419 10.52 20.79 -2.68
CA LEU A 419 11.99 20.84 -2.68
C LEU A 419 12.48 22.30 -2.69
N GLU A 420 11.93 23.15 -3.53
CA GLU A 420 12.25 24.57 -3.58
C GLU A 420 11.93 25.27 -2.24
N THR A 421 10.76 24.94 -1.66
CA THR A 421 10.34 25.43 -0.34
C THR A 421 11.32 24.99 0.77
N CYS A 422 11.75 23.72 0.73
CA CYS A 422 12.72 23.17 1.67
C CYS A 422 14.07 23.89 1.57
N LEU A 423 14.61 24.07 0.37
CA LEU A 423 15.89 24.74 0.15
C LEU A 423 15.85 26.20 0.60
N GLU A 424 14.76 26.91 0.34
CA GLU A 424 14.59 28.27 0.84
C GLU A 424 14.49 28.32 2.38
N THR A 425 13.81 27.36 2.97
CA THR A 425 13.70 27.25 4.43
C THR A 425 15.06 26.98 5.08
N ILE A 426 15.85 26.05 4.51
CA ILE A 426 17.22 25.77 4.95
C ILE A 426 18.10 27.04 4.86
N LYS A 427 18.02 27.76 3.76
CA LYS A 427 18.76 29.01 3.55
C LYS A 427 18.41 30.05 4.62
N LYS A 428 17.14 30.32 4.86
CA LYS A 428 16.65 31.28 5.87
C LYS A 428 17.10 30.90 7.30
N LEU A 429 17.15 29.60 7.62
CA LEU A 429 17.65 29.15 8.93
C LEU A 429 19.16 29.34 9.07
N GLY A 430 19.93 29.05 8.01
CA GLY A 430 21.37 29.26 7.99
C GLY A 430 21.79 30.75 8.12
N GLU A 431 21.00 31.65 7.52
CA GLU A 431 21.20 33.10 7.63
C GLU A 431 20.95 33.60 9.08
N LYS A 432 19.99 32.99 9.81
CA LYS A 432 19.69 33.33 11.22
C LYS A 432 20.72 32.82 12.22
N THR A 433 21.50 31.80 11.87
CA THR A 433 22.54 31.24 12.79
C THR A 433 23.90 31.91 12.61
N ASN A 434 24.05 32.79 11.63
CA ASN A 434 25.27 33.55 11.39
C ASN A 434 25.21 34.99 11.97
N PHE A 435 24.26 35.27 12.86
CA PHE A 435 24.17 36.44 13.74
C PHE A 435 24.35 35.92 15.19
#